data_12685ad048c0862ebc1605b76d19fb4b
#
_entry.id   12685ad048c0862ebc1605b76d19fb4b
#
_cell.length_a   1.000
_cell.length_b   1.000
_cell.length_c   1.000
_cell.angle_alpha   90.00
_cell.angle_beta   90.00
_cell.angle_gamma   90.00
#
_symmetry.space_group_name_H-M   'P 1'
#
loop_
_entity.id
_entity.type
_entity.pdbx_description
1 polymer ?
#
loop_
_entity_poly.entity_id
_entity_poly.type
_entity_poly.pdbx_seq_one_letter_code
_entity_poly.pdbx_strand_id
1 'polypeptide(L)'
;LTVDKIVVNISSEAIESNLYEISVPIKDTQVSKKDIETAFMNAEEQNVSDDKVIIETMPLGFSIDGVRSIEDPVGMYGKKLDINISVITCKRSIVQNLNNVIENAHAKISKIIISPFASAIATLSSDEANLGTILIDMGAGTTSYSVFSDGIFKYAGVSPIGGNYIT
;
A
#
# COMPACT_ATOMS: atom_id res chain seq x y z
N LEU A 1 24.48 -3.49 -21.33
CA LEU A 1 23.49 -2.90 -20.41
C LEU A 1 23.47 -3.75 -19.16
N THR A 2 23.88 -3.23 -18.01
CA THR A 2 23.84 -3.96 -16.73
C THR A 2 22.59 -3.50 -15.98
N VAL A 3 21.71 -4.44 -15.64
CA VAL A 3 20.52 -4.18 -14.82
C VAL A 3 20.85 -4.62 -13.40
N ASP A 4 21.12 -3.69 -12.52
CA ASP A 4 21.55 -3.93 -11.13
C ASP A 4 20.43 -3.71 -10.11
N LYS A 5 19.37 -2.98 -10.49
CA LYS A 5 18.21 -2.70 -9.62
C LYS A 5 16.92 -2.97 -10.37
N ILE A 6 16.01 -3.66 -9.71
CA ILE A 6 14.71 -4.01 -10.27
C ILE A 6 13.59 -3.69 -9.29
N VAL A 7 12.42 -3.37 -9.82
CA VAL A 7 11.15 -3.34 -9.08
C VAL A 7 10.48 -4.68 -9.31
N VAL A 8 10.01 -5.31 -8.25
CA VAL A 8 9.37 -6.63 -8.31
C VAL A 8 7.95 -6.53 -7.76
N ASN A 9 6.99 -7.11 -8.46
CA ASN A 9 5.65 -7.26 -7.95
C ASN A 9 5.46 -8.64 -7.29
N ILE A 10 4.60 -8.68 -6.27
CA ILE A 10 4.29 -9.90 -5.51
C ILE A 10 2.78 -10.13 -5.49
N SER A 11 2.37 -11.39 -5.74
CA SER A 11 1.00 -11.86 -5.55
C SER A 11 1.03 -13.07 -4.63
N SER A 12 0.43 -12.94 -3.46
CA SER A 12 0.39 -14.01 -2.46
C SER A 12 -0.83 -13.83 -1.55
N GLU A 13 -1.46 -14.93 -1.16
CA GLU A 13 -2.52 -14.93 -0.13
C GLU A 13 -2.04 -14.43 1.24
N ALA A 14 -0.72 -14.39 1.45
CA ALA A 14 -0.12 -13.85 2.66
C ALA A 14 0.05 -12.33 2.66
N ILE A 15 -0.48 -11.64 1.64
CA ILE A 15 -0.60 -10.19 1.61
C ILE A 15 -1.82 -9.81 2.44
N GLU A 16 -1.62 -8.92 3.40
CA GLU A 16 -2.68 -8.35 4.23
C GLU A 16 -2.67 -6.83 4.08
N SER A 17 -3.86 -6.25 3.97
CA SER A 17 -4.07 -4.80 3.96
C SER A 17 -4.83 -4.42 5.23
N ASN A 18 -4.17 -3.69 6.12
CA ASN A 18 -4.72 -3.25 7.41
C ASN A 18 -4.99 -1.76 7.37
N LEU A 19 -6.16 -1.35 7.85
CA LEU A 19 -6.62 0.03 7.84
C LEU A 19 -6.54 0.61 9.26
N TYR A 20 -5.93 1.79 9.37
CA TYR A 20 -5.76 2.51 10.63
C TYR A 20 -6.28 3.93 10.51
N GLU A 21 -6.89 4.43 11.57
CA GLU A 21 -7.16 5.84 11.78
C GLU A 21 -6.18 6.33 12.85
N ILE A 22 -5.21 7.14 12.44
CA ILE A 22 -4.17 7.65 13.33
C ILE A 22 -4.38 9.14 13.55
N SER A 23 -4.39 9.52 14.83
CA SER A 23 -4.49 10.90 15.26
C SER A 23 -3.17 11.38 15.81
N VAL A 24 -2.70 12.52 15.32
CA VAL A 24 -1.50 13.20 15.85
C VAL A 24 -1.80 14.65 16.19
N PRO A 25 -1.28 15.18 17.30
CA PRO A 25 -1.40 16.59 17.61
C PRO A 25 -0.49 17.41 16.69
N ILE A 26 -1.01 18.52 16.15
CA ILE A 26 -0.22 19.48 15.36
C ILE A 26 0.57 20.36 16.32
N LYS A 27 1.91 20.26 16.27
CA LYS A 27 2.79 20.91 17.26
C LYS A 27 2.99 22.40 17.02
N ASP A 28 3.09 22.80 15.75
CA ASP A 28 3.51 24.16 15.35
C ASP A 28 2.36 24.98 14.74
N THR A 29 1.12 24.75 15.18
CA THR A 29 -0.11 25.38 14.66
C THR A 29 -0.43 25.10 13.20
N GLN A 30 0.52 24.66 12.39
CA GLN A 30 0.39 24.21 11.00
C GLN A 30 0.84 22.78 10.86
N VAL A 31 0.15 22.02 10.02
CA VAL A 31 0.56 20.66 9.66
C VAL A 31 1.89 20.67 8.93
N SER A 32 2.84 19.92 9.43
CA SER A 32 4.13 19.68 8.82
C SER A 32 4.24 18.27 8.22
N LYS A 33 5.21 18.06 7.32
CA LYS A 33 5.54 16.71 6.82
C LYS A 33 5.89 15.75 7.96
N LYS A 34 6.50 16.26 9.02
CA LYS A 34 6.90 15.47 10.20
C LYS A 34 5.69 14.94 10.96
N ASP A 35 4.57 15.68 10.99
CA ASP A 35 3.34 15.19 11.62
C ASP A 35 2.76 14.01 10.84
N ILE A 36 2.81 14.06 9.51
CA ILE A 36 2.41 12.96 8.62
C ILE A 36 3.34 11.75 8.80
N GLU A 37 4.65 11.96 8.81
CA GLU A 37 5.64 10.91 9.05
C GLU A 37 5.43 10.24 10.41
N THR A 38 5.14 11.03 11.46
CA THR A 38 4.82 10.50 12.79
C THR A 38 3.57 9.61 12.76
N ALA A 39 2.53 10.00 12.03
CA ALA A 39 1.33 9.17 11.90
C ALA A 39 1.62 7.86 11.15
N PHE A 40 2.44 7.89 10.12
CA PHE A 40 2.87 6.68 9.40
C PHE A 40 3.66 5.74 10.32
N MET A 41 4.64 6.27 11.05
CA MET A 41 5.40 5.47 12.02
C MET A 41 4.49 4.82 13.06
N ASN A 42 3.51 5.55 13.60
CA ASN A 42 2.54 5.00 14.56
C ASN A 42 1.67 3.88 13.95
N ALA A 43 1.29 3.98 12.67
CA ALA A 43 0.56 2.93 11.98
C ALA A 43 1.45 1.70 11.72
N GLU A 44 2.70 1.92 11.33
CA GLU A 44 3.66 0.86 11.05
C GLU A 44 4.02 0.08 12.31
N GLU A 45 4.22 0.75 13.45
CA GLU A 45 4.50 0.12 14.75
C GLU A 45 3.42 -0.89 15.16
N GLN A 46 2.15 -0.66 14.81
CA GLN A 46 1.05 -1.59 15.08
C GLN A 46 1.13 -2.87 14.23
N ASN A 47 1.96 -2.86 13.16
CA ASN A 47 2.16 -3.99 12.25
C ASN A 47 3.52 -4.68 12.42
N VAL A 48 4.35 -4.22 13.34
CA VAL A 48 5.64 -4.88 13.61
C VAL A 48 5.39 -6.26 14.19
N SER A 49 5.88 -7.28 13.49
CA SER A 49 5.90 -8.66 13.97
C SER A 49 7.11 -9.39 13.37
N ASP A 50 7.54 -10.47 14.03
CA ASP A 50 8.72 -11.21 13.59
C ASP A 50 8.50 -11.95 12.27
N ASP A 51 7.25 -12.30 11.96
CA ASP A 51 6.87 -13.10 10.80
C ASP A 51 6.41 -12.27 9.59
N LYS A 52 6.21 -10.95 9.74
CA LYS A 52 5.75 -10.05 8.66
C LYS A 52 6.77 -8.96 8.35
N VAL A 53 6.66 -8.43 7.14
CA VAL A 53 7.34 -7.23 6.68
C VAL A 53 6.33 -6.28 6.06
N ILE A 54 6.53 -4.99 6.27
CA ILE A 54 5.73 -3.94 5.62
C ILE A 54 6.22 -3.81 4.18
N ILE A 55 5.29 -3.90 3.23
CA ILE A 55 5.55 -3.71 1.81
C ILE A 55 5.32 -2.26 1.40
N GLU A 56 4.22 -1.66 1.88
CA GLU A 56 3.86 -0.29 1.54
C GLU A 56 2.95 0.29 2.63
N THR A 57 3.07 1.60 2.85
CA THR A 57 2.19 2.38 3.72
C THR A 57 1.65 3.55 2.91
N MET A 58 0.32 3.70 2.83
CA MET A 58 -0.33 4.69 1.98
C MET A 58 -1.40 5.48 2.75
N PRO A 59 -1.45 6.82 2.57
CA PRO A 59 -2.55 7.61 3.09
C PRO A 59 -3.82 7.38 2.26
N LEU A 60 -4.96 7.25 2.92
CA LEU A 60 -6.29 7.09 2.31
C LEU A 60 -7.12 8.38 2.39
N GLY A 61 -6.72 9.32 3.21
CA GLY A 61 -7.38 10.60 3.40
C GLY A 61 -6.92 11.27 4.68
N PHE A 62 -7.09 12.59 4.70
CA PHE A 62 -6.72 13.44 5.82
C PHE A 62 -7.94 14.19 6.34
N SER A 63 -7.94 14.48 7.65
CA SER A 63 -8.84 15.44 8.24
C SER A 63 -8.12 16.28 9.31
N ILE A 64 -8.53 17.54 9.46
CA ILE A 64 -8.00 18.48 10.45
C ILE A 64 -9.15 18.98 11.29
N ASP A 65 -9.07 18.81 12.61
CA ASP A 65 -10.10 19.21 13.57
C ASP A 65 -11.53 18.74 13.17
N GLY A 66 -11.63 17.55 12.52
CA GLY A 66 -12.88 16.95 12.06
C GLY A 66 -13.34 17.39 10.66
N VAL A 67 -12.65 18.33 10.00
CA VAL A 67 -12.90 18.69 8.60
C VAL A 67 -12.25 17.63 7.71
N ARG A 68 -13.07 16.87 6.96
CA ARG A 68 -12.67 15.73 6.12
C ARG A 68 -12.37 16.14 4.67
N SER A 69 -11.91 15.17 3.89
CA SER A 69 -11.67 15.29 2.44
C SER A 69 -10.58 16.32 2.09
N ILE A 70 -9.54 16.38 2.92
CA ILE A 70 -8.36 17.19 2.65
C ILE A 70 -7.40 16.35 1.79
N GLU A 71 -7.00 16.90 0.64
CA GLU A 71 -6.05 16.23 -0.28
C GLU A 71 -4.60 16.42 0.18
N ASP A 72 -4.21 17.66 0.47
CA ASP A 72 -2.89 18.00 1.01
C ASP A 72 -3.04 18.83 2.29
N PRO A 73 -2.73 18.24 3.45
CA PRO A 73 -2.87 18.94 4.73
C PRO A 73 -1.67 19.85 5.06
N VAL A 74 -0.54 19.74 4.34
CA VAL A 74 0.70 20.46 4.67
C VAL A 74 0.51 21.96 4.61
N GLY A 75 0.86 22.65 5.70
CA GLY A 75 0.71 24.11 5.85
C GLY A 75 -0.67 24.57 6.33
N MET A 76 -1.66 23.67 6.43
CA MET A 76 -2.96 24.02 6.98
C MET A 76 -2.91 24.20 8.50
N TYR A 77 -3.68 25.14 9.01
CA TYR A 77 -3.79 25.41 10.44
C TYR A 77 -4.75 24.44 11.12
N GLY A 78 -4.42 23.98 12.32
CA GLY A 78 -5.26 23.13 13.12
C GLY A 78 -4.58 22.68 14.41
N LYS A 79 -5.31 21.91 15.20
CA LYS A 79 -4.83 21.35 16.47
C LYS A 79 -4.56 19.85 16.36
N LYS A 80 -5.34 19.17 15.56
CA LYS A 80 -5.33 17.71 15.43
C LYS A 80 -5.40 17.31 13.97
N LEU A 81 -4.47 16.48 13.56
CA LEU A 81 -4.46 15.81 12.25
C LEU A 81 -4.89 14.36 12.43
N ASP A 82 -5.95 13.96 11.74
CA ASP A 82 -6.37 12.57 11.64
C ASP A 82 -6.06 12.07 10.22
N ILE A 83 -5.43 10.89 10.13
CA ILE A 83 -5.05 10.28 8.86
C ILE A 83 -5.60 8.85 8.83
N ASN A 84 -6.35 8.53 7.78
CA ASN A 84 -6.65 7.14 7.45
C ASN A 84 -5.47 6.57 6.66
N ILE A 85 -4.92 5.45 7.11
CA ILE A 85 -3.69 4.84 6.56
C ILE A 85 -3.96 3.38 6.25
N SER A 86 -3.56 2.94 5.06
CA SER A 86 -3.44 1.53 4.70
C SER A 86 -2.00 1.07 4.88
N VAL A 87 -1.79 0.03 5.68
CA VAL A 87 -0.49 -0.65 5.83
C VAL A 87 -0.60 -2.03 5.20
N ILE A 88 0.20 -2.26 4.18
CA ILE A 88 0.25 -3.53 3.45
C ILE A 88 1.44 -4.33 3.95
N THR A 89 1.17 -5.53 4.41
CA THR A 89 2.18 -6.46 4.92
C THR A 89 2.20 -7.76 4.12
N CYS A 90 3.31 -8.48 4.21
CA CYS A 90 3.47 -9.83 3.66
C CYS A 90 4.30 -10.67 4.62
N LYS A 91 4.16 -12.00 4.56
CA LYS A 91 5.01 -12.92 5.33
C LYS A 91 6.49 -12.71 4.97
N ARG A 92 7.33 -12.58 6.01
CA ARG A 92 8.77 -12.37 5.87
C ARG A 92 9.45 -13.45 5.03
N SER A 93 9.08 -14.72 5.23
CA SER A 93 9.66 -15.84 4.49
C SER A 93 9.47 -15.74 2.98
N ILE A 94 8.33 -15.22 2.52
CA ILE A 94 8.04 -15.04 1.09
C ILE A 94 8.94 -13.96 0.51
N VAL A 95 9.08 -12.83 1.20
CA VAL A 95 9.94 -11.72 0.77
C VAL A 95 11.41 -12.14 0.78
N GLN A 96 11.86 -12.91 1.78
CA GLN A 96 13.21 -13.45 1.84
C GLN A 96 13.51 -14.41 0.69
N ASN A 97 12.57 -15.31 0.38
CA ASN A 97 12.72 -16.22 -0.76
C ASN A 97 12.81 -15.45 -2.09
N LEU A 98 11.99 -14.41 -2.26
CA LEU A 98 12.05 -13.55 -3.44
C LEU A 98 13.41 -12.84 -3.54
N ASN A 99 13.91 -12.26 -2.44
CA ASN A 99 15.23 -11.64 -2.40
C ASN A 99 16.33 -12.63 -2.80
N ASN A 100 16.33 -13.84 -2.23
CA ASN A 100 17.32 -14.86 -2.55
C ASN A 100 17.33 -15.22 -4.04
N VAL A 101 16.17 -15.37 -4.67
CA VAL A 101 16.07 -15.66 -6.11
C VAL A 101 16.68 -14.54 -6.95
N ILE A 102 16.37 -13.29 -6.60
CA ILE A 102 16.86 -12.12 -7.33
C ILE A 102 18.36 -11.91 -7.13
N GLU A 103 18.87 -12.09 -5.91
CA GLU A 103 20.31 -12.02 -5.63
C GLU A 103 21.10 -13.11 -6.36
N ASN A 104 20.57 -14.32 -6.46
CA ASN A 104 21.16 -15.40 -7.26
C ASN A 104 21.20 -15.07 -8.76
N ALA A 105 20.32 -14.21 -9.23
CA ALA A 105 20.35 -13.65 -10.59
C ALA A 105 21.28 -12.42 -10.73
N HIS A 106 22.07 -12.11 -9.71
CA HIS A 106 23.00 -10.98 -9.65
C HIS A 106 22.30 -9.59 -9.77
N ALA A 107 21.05 -9.50 -9.37
CA ALA A 107 20.30 -8.24 -9.30
C ALA A 107 19.92 -7.89 -7.84
N LYS A 108 19.48 -6.64 -7.61
CA LYS A 108 18.99 -6.18 -6.31
C LYS A 108 17.58 -5.65 -6.45
N ILE A 109 16.75 -5.97 -5.47
CA ILE A 109 15.40 -5.38 -5.39
C ILE A 109 15.53 -3.94 -4.91
N SER A 110 15.02 -2.99 -5.69
CA SER A 110 14.91 -1.58 -5.32
C SER A 110 13.59 -1.27 -4.62
N LYS A 111 12.50 -1.93 -5.05
CA LYS A 111 11.18 -1.82 -4.45
C LYS A 111 10.37 -3.09 -4.71
N ILE A 112 9.57 -3.48 -3.72
CA ILE A 112 8.52 -4.49 -3.88
C ILE A 112 7.18 -3.76 -3.91
N ILE A 113 6.30 -4.15 -4.82
CA ILE A 113 4.92 -3.67 -4.92
C ILE A 113 3.96 -4.86 -4.96
N ILE A 114 2.73 -4.68 -4.54
CA ILE A 114 1.73 -5.74 -4.67
C ILE A 114 1.18 -5.81 -6.10
N SER A 115 0.99 -7.01 -6.63
CA SER A 115 0.52 -7.20 -8.01
C SER A 115 -0.80 -6.50 -8.31
N PRO A 116 -1.85 -6.56 -7.45
CA PRO A 116 -3.10 -5.86 -7.73
C PRO A 116 -2.95 -4.33 -7.86
N PHE A 117 -1.99 -3.73 -7.16
CA PHE A 117 -1.68 -2.30 -7.32
C PHE A 117 -0.94 -2.02 -8.63
N ALA A 118 0.04 -2.87 -8.98
CA ALA A 118 0.78 -2.75 -10.25
C ALA A 118 -0.15 -2.89 -11.46
N SER A 119 -1.05 -3.88 -11.45
CA SER A 119 -2.04 -4.10 -12.50
C SER A 119 -2.98 -2.90 -12.64
N ALA A 120 -3.41 -2.30 -11.52
CA ALA A 120 -4.27 -1.14 -11.52
C ALA A 120 -3.59 0.09 -12.16
N ILE A 121 -2.35 0.39 -11.77
CA ILE A 121 -1.59 1.50 -12.37
C ILE A 121 -1.42 1.32 -13.89
N ALA A 122 -1.28 0.07 -14.34
CA ALA A 122 -1.07 -0.23 -15.76
C ALA A 122 -2.34 -0.16 -16.60
N THR A 123 -3.53 -0.29 -16.00
CA THR A 123 -4.79 -0.50 -16.74
C THR A 123 -5.88 0.53 -16.48
N LEU A 124 -5.95 1.07 -15.25
CA LEU A 124 -7.00 2.04 -14.90
C LEU A 124 -6.68 3.43 -15.45
N SER A 125 -7.69 4.06 -16.03
CA SER A 125 -7.68 5.49 -16.29
C SER A 125 -7.92 6.29 -15.00
N SER A 126 -7.55 7.57 -15.00
CA SER A 126 -7.82 8.47 -13.88
C SER A 126 -9.31 8.58 -13.58
N ASP A 127 -10.16 8.59 -14.61
CA ASP A 127 -11.61 8.68 -14.44
C ASP A 127 -12.19 7.46 -13.75
N GLU A 128 -11.75 6.25 -14.13
CA GLU A 128 -12.18 5.00 -13.49
C GLU A 128 -11.76 4.95 -12.02
N ALA A 129 -10.52 5.36 -11.71
CA ALA A 129 -10.05 5.42 -10.33
C ALA A 129 -10.84 6.43 -9.49
N ASN A 130 -11.22 7.59 -10.06
CA ASN A 130 -11.99 8.63 -9.39
C ASN A 130 -13.44 8.21 -9.15
N LEU A 131 -14.09 7.59 -10.13
CA LEU A 131 -15.49 7.14 -10.03
C LEU A 131 -15.68 5.97 -9.05
N GLY A 132 -14.63 5.27 -8.72
CA GLY A 132 -14.67 4.06 -7.90
C GLY A 132 -14.67 2.80 -8.74
N THR A 133 -13.61 2.02 -8.62
CA THR A 133 -13.40 0.80 -9.41
C THR A 133 -12.86 -0.32 -8.55
N ILE A 134 -13.33 -1.53 -8.82
CA ILE A 134 -12.71 -2.77 -8.35
C ILE A 134 -12.02 -3.41 -9.56
N LEU A 135 -10.70 -3.47 -9.52
CA LEU A 135 -9.93 -4.21 -10.52
C LEU A 135 -9.72 -5.63 -10.02
N ILE A 136 -10.03 -6.61 -10.87
CA ILE A 136 -9.80 -8.03 -10.62
C ILE A 136 -8.74 -8.51 -11.62
N ASP A 137 -7.66 -9.07 -11.09
CA ASP A 137 -6.56 -9.67 -11.85
C ASP A 137 -6.57 -11.18 -11.62
N MET A 138 -7.03 -11.93 -12.61
CA MET A 138 -7.18 -13.39 -12.56
C MET A 138 -6.00 -14.06 -13.25
N GLY A 139 -5.03 -14.49 -12.45
CA GLY A 139 -3.88 -15.28 -12.91
C GLY A 139 -4.17 -16.79 -12.95
N ALA A 140 -3.15 -17.58 -13.23
CA ALA A 140 -3.25 -19.03 -13.28
C ALA A 140 -3.50 -19.65 -11.90
N GLY A 141 -2.77 -19.23 -10.88
CA GLY A 141 -2.84 -19.79 -9.52
C GLY A 141 -3.52 -18.89 -8.49
N THR A 142 -3.63 -17.58 -8.76
CA THR A 142 -4.22 -16.60 -7.84
C THR A 142 -5.16 -15.67 -8.57
N THR A 143 -6.18 -15.20 -7.85
CA THR A 143 -6.98 -14.05 -8.24
C THR A 143 -6.75 -12.94 -7.22
N SER A 144 -6.28 -11.79 -7.67
CA SER A 144 -6.10 -10.62 -6.84
C SER A 144 -7.09 -9.53 -7.20
N TYR A 145 -7.37 -8.64 -6.25
CA TYR A 145 -8.23 -7.50 -6.49
C TYR A 145 -7.70 -6.26 -5.77
N SER A 146 -7.99 -5.11 -6.35
CA SER A 146 -7.73 -3.81 -5.76
C SER A 146 -8.94 -2.90 -5.89
N VAL A 147 -9.16 -2.07 -4.88
CA VAL A 147 -10.28 -1.13 -4.79
C VAL A 147 -9.75 0.28 -4.84
N PHE A 148 -10.28 1.08 -5.75
CA PHE A 148 -10.00 2.50 -5.87
C PHE A 148 -11.29 3.30 -5.69
N SER A 149 -11.18 4.47 -5.11
CA SER A 149 -12.24 5.47 -5.01
C SER A 149 -11.61 6.84 -4.78
N ASP A 150 -12.16 7.87 -5.40
CA ASP A 150 -11.65 9.24 -5.34
C ASP A 150 -10.17 9.34 -5.80
N GLY A 151 -9.78 8.54 -6.78
CA GLY A 151 -8.40 8.45 -7.28
C GLY A 151 -7.40 7.76 -6.32
N ILE A 152 -7.87 7.29 -5.17
CA ILE A 152 -7.03 6.74 -4.10
C ILE A 152 -7.21 5.22 -4.04
N PHE A 153 -6.09 4.49 -3.96
CA PHE A 153 -6.10 3.08 -3.60
C PHE A 153 -6.62 2.90 -2.18
N LYS A 154 -7.64 2.09 -1.99
CA LYS A 154 -8.27 1.86 -0.67
C LYS A 154 -7.89 0.52 -0.06
N TYR A 155 -7.84 -0.53 -0.86
CA TYR A 155 -7.68 -1.90 -0.37
C TYR A 155 -7.19 -2.84 -1.47
N ALA A 156 -6.50 -3.91 -1.09
CA ALA A 156 -6.22 -5.05 -1.96
C ALA A 156 -6.35 -6.37 -1.21
N GLY A 157 -6.65 -7.43 -1.96
CA GLY A 157 -6.64 -8.79 -1.46
C GLY A 157 -6.23 -9.78 -2.54
N VAL A 158 -5.81 -10.96 -2.10
CA VAL A 158 -5.40 -12.06 -2.98
C VAL A 158 -6.08 -13.35 -2.51
N SER A 159 -6.70 -14.05 -3.45
CA SER A 159 -7.25 -15.40 -3.25
C SER A 159 -6.33 -16.43 -3.92
N PRO A 160 -6.06 -17.60 -3.30
CA PRO A 160 -5.28 -18.68 -3.90
C PRO A 160 -6.05 -19.47 -4.96
N ILE A 161 -7.08 -18.91 -5.55
CA ILE A 161 -7.90 -19.52 -6.61
C ILE A 161 -7.64 -18.74 -7.90
N GLY A 162 -7.24 -19.42 -8.96
CA GLY A 162 -7.02 -18.85 -10.29
C GLY A 162 -7.50 -19.76 -11.39
N GLY A 163 -7.17 -19.44 -12.64
CA GLY A 163 -7.63 -20.17 -13.83
C GLY A 163 -7.37 -21.68 -13.81
N ASN A 164 -6.33 -22.15 -13.15
CA ASN A 164 -6.02 -23.58 -13.01
C ASN A 164 -7.11 -24.38 -12.24
N TYR A 165 -8.00 -23.70 -11.52
CA TYR A 165 -9.13 -24.37 -10.86
C TYR A 165 -10.37 -24.51 -11.76
N ILE A 166 -10.36 -23.87 -12.93
CA ILE A 166 -11.51 -23.82 -13.85
C ILE A 166 -11.33 -24.85 -14.99
N THR A 167 -10.10 -25.26 -15.24
CA THR A 167 -9.70 -26.26 -16.24
C THR A 167 -9.29 -27.56 -15.56
#